data_a59761ff06acb761e493325441417a23
#
_entry.id   a59761ff06acb761e493325441417a23
#
_cell.length_a   1.000
_cell.length_b   1.000
_cell.length_c   1.000
_cell.angle_alpha   90.00
_cell.angle_beta   90.00
_cell.angle_gamma   90.00
#
_symmetry.space_group_name_H-M   'P 1'
#
loop_
_entity.id
_entity.type
_entity.pdbx_description
1 polymer ?
#
loop_
_entity_poly.entity_id
_entity_poly.type
_entity_poly.pdbx_seq_one_letter_code
_entity_poly.pdbx_strand_id
1 'polypeptide(L)'
;MFIVTPADLPANLARLEAALDACAPNAPLAPPVFAVPPAPVRACPVRQALLSPAKAVPLREAAGQVCARPVTPYPPGIPLLWPGEEIPVKHIEFLTDRCYNTVSEVFICTNLPRRGESQ
;
A
#
# COMPACT_ATOMS: atom_id res chain seq x y z
N MET A 1 -19.01 -0.86 2.29
CA MET A 1 -19.10 -2.31 2.63
C MET A 1 -19.97 -2.46 3.85
N PHE A 2 -20.95 -3.34 3.80
CA PHE A 2 -21.80 -3.71 4.93
C PHE A 2 -21.49 -5.14 5.34
N ILE A 3 -21.49 -5.40 6.64
CA ILE A 3 -21.28 -6.75 7.19
C ILE A 3 -22.58 -7.16 7.82
N VAL A 4 -23.16 -8.25 7.34
CA VAL A 4 -24.39 -8.84 7.87
C VAL A 4 -24.01 -10.03 8.75
N THR A 5 -24.58 -10.08 9.94
CA THR A 5 -24.33 -11.12 10.94
C THR A 5 -25.64 -11.88 11.27
N PRO A 6 -25.56 -13.07 11.85
CA PRO A 6 -26.76 -13.79 12.31
C PRO A 6 -27.59 -13.05 13.38
N ALA A 7 -27.01 -12.00 13.98
CA ALA A 7 -27.72 -11.18 14.98
C ALA A 7 -28.56 -10.06 14.35
N ASP A 8 -28.41 -9.81 13.06
CA ASP A 8 -29.17 -8.76 12.37
C ASP A 8 -30.59 -9.23 12.08
N LEU A 9 -31.58 -8.42 12.51
CA LEU A 9 -32.97 -8.73 12.32
C LEU A 9 -33.37 -8.52 10.85
N PRO A 10 -34.24 -9.37 10.28
CA PRO A 10 -34.76 -9.21 8.91
C PRO A 10 -35.35 -7.82 8.62
N ALA A 11 -35.99 -7.20 9.61
CA ALA A 11 -36.55 -5.84 9.48
C ALA A 11 -35.44 -4.78 9.28
N ASN A 12 -34.26 -4.96 9.87
CA ASN A 12 -33.14 -4.04 9.69
C ASN A 12 -32.51 -4.19 8.30
N LEU A 13 -32.47 -5.42 7.80
CA LEU A 13 -31.99 -5.70 6.44
C LEU A 13 -32.94 -5.10 5.40
N ALA A 14 -34.24 -5.26 5.55
CA ALA A 14 -35.22 -4.65 4.66
C ALA A 14 -35.14 -3.11 4.65
N ARG A 15 -34.86 -2.48 5.80
CA ARG A 15 -34.63 -1.03 5.88
C ARG A 15 -33.37 -0.59 5.16
N LEU A 16 -32.29 -1.38 5.28
CA LEU A 16 -31.04 -1.12 4.58
C LEU A 16 -31.23 -1.24 3.06
N GLU A 17 -31.92 -2.29 2.62
CA GLU A 17 -32.23 -2.54 1.21
C GLU A 17 -33.03 -1.38 0.60
N ALA A 18 -34.10 -0.96 1.26
CA ALA A 18 -34.90 0.18 0.83
C ALA A 18 -34.09 1.50 0.79
N ALA A 19 -33.20 1.71 1.75
CA ALA A 19 -32.34 2.89 1.76
C ALA A 19 -31.29 2.87 0.61
N LEU A 20 -30.74 1.70 0.29
CA LEU A 20 -29.80 1.55 -0.82
C LEU A 20 -30.49 1.77 -2.17
N ASP A 21 -31.71 1.24 -2.33
CA ASP A 21 -32.52 1.46 -3.55
C ASP A 21 -32.85 2.95 -3.76
N ALA A 22 -33.15 3.66 -2.67
CA ALA A 22 -33.38 5.10 -2.70
C ALA A 22 -32.13 5.92 -3.02
N CYS A 23 -30.93 5.38 -2.74
CA CYS A 23 -29.65 6.00 -3.01
C CYS A 23 -29.01 5.52 -4.33
N ALA A 24 -29.71 4.71 -5.12
CA ALA A 24 -29.17 4.18 -6.37
C ALA A 24 -28.71 5.34 -7.29
N PRO A 25 -27.47 5.32 -7.80
CA PRO A 25 -26.99 6.37 -8.67
C PRO A 25 -27.75 6.35 -9.99
N ASN A 26 -28.14 7.53 -10.48
CA ASN A 26 -28.85 7.68 -11.75
C ASN A 26 -27.98 7.35 -12.97
N ALA A 27 -26.70 7.14 -12.79
CA ALA A 27 -25.74 6.76 -13.84
C ALA A 27 -24.65 5.82 -13.29
N PRO A 28 -24.17 4.86 -14.07
CA PRO A 28 -23.03 4.03 -13.68
C PRO A 28 -21.79 4.90 -13.50
N LEU A 29 -21.21 4.85 -12.30
CA LEU A 29 -19.90 5.46 -12.06
C LEU A 29 -18.85 4.64 -12.78
N ALA A 30 -18.08 5.29 -13.67
CA ALA A 30 -16.91 4.66 -14.25
C ALA A 30 -15.96 4.25 -13.10
N PRO A 31 -15.45 3.01 -13.09
CA PRO A 31 -14.51 2.60 -12.07
C PRO A 31 -13.27 3.49 -12.12
N PRO A 32 -12.74 3.93 -10.98
CA PRO A 32 -11.52 4.72 -10.96
C PRO A 32 -10.37 3.91 -11.56
N VAL A 33 -9.72 4.44 -12.59
CA VAL A 33 -8.52 3.84 -13.16
C VAL A 33 -7.35 4.17 -12.24
N PHE A 34 -6.85 3.18 -11.52
CA PHE A 34 -5.66 3.31 -10.72
C PHE A 34 -4.44 2.93 -11.55
N ALA A 35 -3.61 3.90 -11.89
CA ALA A 35 -2.29 3.63 -12.43
C ALA A 35 -1.42 3.06 -11.30
N VAL A 36 -1.23 1.75 -11.29
CA VAL A 36 -0.30 1.10 -10.36
C VAL A 36 1.12 1.31 -10.88
N PRO A 37 2.09 1.71 -10.03
CA PRO A 37 3.48 1.83 -10.47
C PRO A 37 4.02 0.47 -10.93
N PRO A 38 5.02 0.44 -11.83
CA PRO A 38 5.61 -0.80 -12.30
C PRO A 38 6.24 -1.59 -11.15
N ALA A 39 6.28 -2.91 -11.26
CA ALA A 39 6.85 -3.76 -10.22
C ALA A 39 8.29 -3.34 -9.86
N PRO A 40 8.63 -3.22 -8.57
CA PRO A 40 9.96 -2.85 -8.13
C PRO A 40 10.99 -3.96 -8.41
N VAL A 41 12.25 -3.58 -8.50
CA VAL A 41 13.34 -4.55 -8.69
C VAL A 41 13.71 -5.16 -7.34
N ARG A 42 13.84 -6.48 -7.30
CA ARG A 42 14.32 -7.19 -6.12
C ARG A 42 15.85 -7.09 -6.04
N ALA A 43 16.35 -6.48 -4.97
CA ALA A 43 17.78 -6.32 -4.70
C ALA A 43 18.36 -7.49 -3.89
N CYS A 44 17.56 -8.11 -3.01
CA CYS A 44 17.97 -9.27 -2.23
C CYS A 44 16.77 -10.15 -1.83
N PRO A 45 17.01 -11.39 -1.37
CA PRO A 45 15.95 -12.26 -0.86
C PRO A 45 15.20 -11.64 0.32
N VAL A 46 13.89 -11.86 0.40
CA VAL A 46 13.01 -11.35 1.47
C VAL A 46 13.57 -11.69 2.86
N ARG A 47 14.01 -12.92 3.07
CA ARG A 47 14.58 -13.36 4.35
C ARG A 47 15.80 -12.53 4.74
N GLN A 48 16.68 -12.24 3.79
CA GLN A 48 17.88 -11.43 4.06
C GLN A 48 17.50 -10.01 4.50
N ALA A 49 16.54 -9.39 3.80
CA ALA A 49 16.06 -8.06 4.15
C ALA A 49 15.42 -8.01 5.53
N LEU A 50 14.55 -9.00 5.85
CA LEU A 50 13.85 -9.06 7.14
C LEU A 50 14.78 -9.27 8.33
N LEU A 51 15.90 -9.99 8.14
CA LEU A 51 16.88 -10.27 9.17
C LEU A 51 18.02 -9.26 9.23
N SER A 52 18.08 -8.34 8.25
CA SER A 52 19.09 -7.26 8.24
C SER A 52 18.74 -6.17 9.24
N PRO A 53 19.75 -5.51 9.83
CA PRO A 53 19.52 -4.29 10.60
C PRO A 53 18.81 -3.26 9.74
N ALA A 54 17.81 -2.61 10.34
CA ALA A 54 16.94 -1.67 9.63
C ALA A 54 16.83 -0.36 10.41
N LYS A 55 16.61 0.74 9.68
CA LYS A 55 16.28 2.04 10.25
C LYS A 55 15.05 2.62 9.56
N ALA A 56 14.27 3.40 10.30
CA ALA A 56 13.23 4.23 9.74
C ALA A 56 13.85 5.46 9.07
N VAL A 57 13.32 5.80 7.89
CA VAL A 57 13.68 7.05 7.18
C VAL A 57 12.40 7.67 6.64
N PRO A 58 12.36 9.01 6.49
CA PRO A 58 11.25 9.66 5.80
C PRO A 58 11.06 9.07 4.39
N LEU A 59 9.81 8.86 3.99
CA LEU A 59 9.48 8.25 2.68
C LEU A 59 10.23 8.93 1.53
N ARG A 60 10.34 10.25 1.55
CA ARG A 60 10.99 11.05 0.50
C ARG A 60 12.49 10.79 0.36
N GLU A 61 13.13 10.32 1.42
CA GLU A 61 14.58 10.04 1.47
C GLU A 61 14.91 8.57 1.16
N ALA A 62 13.88 7.75 0.95
CA ALA A 62 14.03 6.30 0.79
C ALA A 62 14.36 5.85 -0.64
N ALA A 63 14.38 6.76 -1.61
CA ALA A 63 14.62 6.43 -3.02
C ALA A 63 15.95 5.65 -3.23
N GLY A 64 15.89 4.57 -4.01
CA GLY A 64 17.04 3.73 -4.32
C GLY A 64 17.57 2.90 -3.16
N GLN A 65 16.90 2.91 -2.01
CA GLN A 65 17.27 2.10 -0.85
C GLN A 65 16.48 0.78 -0.85
N VAL A 66 17.00 -0.22 -0.14
CA VAL A 66 16.36 -1.54 -0.07
C VAL A 66 15.37 -1.57 1.08
N CYS A 67 14.11 -1.89 0.78
CA CYS A 67 13.05 -1.99 1.73
C CYS A 67 13.28 -3.13 2.73
N ALA A 68 13.18 -2.86 4.03
CA ALA A 68 13.35 -3.84 5.09
C ALA A 68 12.04 -4.43 5.61
N ARG A 69 10.92 -3.72 5.43
CA ARG A 69 9.59 -4.12 5.89
C ARG A 69 8.54 -3.81 4.83
N PRO A 70 7.42 -4.55 4.78
CA PRO A 70 6.37 -4.26 3.80
C PRO A 70 5.86 -2.82 3.92
N VAL A 71 5.70 -2.15 2.80
CA VAL A 71 5.04 -0.83 2.73
C VAL A 71 3.63 -1.06 2.23
N THR A 72 2.66 -0.88 3.13
CA THR A 72 1.26 -1.20 2.89
C THR A 72 0.40 0.04 3.09
N PRO A 73 0.08 0.77 2.02
CA PRO A 73 -0.84 1.90 2.12
C PRO A 73 -2.25 1.42 2.45
N TYR A 74 -2.96 2.21 3.25
CA TYR A 74 -4.34 1.91 3.60
C TYR A 74 -5.25 3.11 3.28
N PRO A 75 -6.42 2.90 2.70
CA PRO A 75 -6.94 1.68 2.07
C PRO A 75 -6.26 1.37 0.74
N PRO A 76 -6.25 0.13 0.22
CA PRO A 76 -6.97 -1.05 0.67
C PRO A 76 -6.16 -2.00 1.58
N GLY A 77 -4.92 -1.68 1.93
CA GLY A 77 -4.10 -2.56 2.75
C GLY A 77 -3.35 -3.64 1.95
N ILE A 78 -3.07 -3.38 0.68
CA ILE A 78 -2.27 -4.26 -0.19
C ILE A 78 -0.82 -3.76 -0.17
N PRO A 79 0.17 -4.64 0.10
CA PRO A 79 1.57 -4.26 0.06
C PRO A 79 1.98 -3.75 -1.33
N LEU A 80 2.54 -2.55 -1.37
CA LEU A 80 3.08 -1.93 -2.57
C LEU A 80 4.56 -2.25 -2.77
N LEU A 81 5.29 -2.40 -1.66
CA LEU A 81 6.70 -2.80 -1.64
C LEU A 81 6.89 -3.93 -0.63
N TRP A 82 7.71 -4.89 -1.00
CA TRP A 82 8.09 -6.02 -0.17
C TRP A 82 9.52 -5.90 0.33
N PRO A 83 9.86 -6.54 1.46
CA PRO A 83 11.24 -6.58 1.93
C PRO A 83 12.18 -7.15 0.87
N GLY A 84 13.33 -6.52 0.70
CA GLY A 84 14.31 -6.88 -0.31
C GLY A 84 14.11 -6.23 -1.68
N GLU A 85 13.09 -5.42 -1.84
CA GLU A 85 12.87 -4.62 -3.05
C GLU A 85 13.51 -3.24 -2.92
N GLU A 86 14.08 -2.76 -4.01
CA GLU A 86 14.55 -1.38 -4.13
C GLU A 86 13.34 -0.45 -4.19
N ILE A 87 13.38 0.66 -3.49
CA ILE A 87 12.31 1.65 -3.43
C ILE A 87 12.44 2.63 -4.60
N PRO A 88 11.62 2.51 -5.67
CA PRO A 88 11.71 3.42 -6.81
C PRO A 88 11.08 4.77 -6.50
N VAL A 89 11.59 5.84 -7.12
CA VAL A 89 11.02 7.18 -7.03
C VAL A 89 9.53 7.20 -7.37
N LYS A 90 9.12 6.46 -8.41
CA LYS A 90 7.71 6.35 -8.82
C LYS A 90 6.78 5.80 -7.74
N HIS A 91 7.27 4.94 -6.84
CA HIS A 91 6.50 4.44 -5.71
C HIS A 91 6.34 5.51 -4.62
N ILE A 92 7.37 6.32 -4.41
CA ILE A 92 7.32 7.45 -3.48
C ILE A 92 6.31 8.49 -3.98
N GLU A 93 6.37 8.84 -5.26
CA GLU A 93 5.41 9.74 -5.91
C GLU A 93 3.97 9.21 -5.76
N PHE A 94 3.75 7.94 -6.11
CA PHE A 94 2.44 7.30 -5.99
C PHE A 94 1.89 7.34 -4.55
N LEU A 95 2.72 7.06 -3.54
CA LEU A 95 2.33 7.11 -2.13
C LEU A 95 2.03 8.53 -1.65
N THR A 96 2.76 9.52 -2.20
CA THR A 96 2.59 10.93 -1.84
C THR A 96 1.36 11.55 -2.51
N ASP A 97 1.16 11.30 -3.82
CA ASP A 97 0.10 11.94 -4.60
C ASP A 97 -1.30 11.42 -4.25
N ARG A 98 -1.39 10.17 -3.81
CA ARG A 98 -2.68 9.53 -3.51
C ARG A 98 -3.23 9.86 -2.12
N CYS A 99 -2.65 10.82 -1.41
CA CYS A 99 -3.08 11.20 -0.06
C CYS A 99 -3.17 10.01 0.91
N TYR A 100 -2.36 8.97 0.69
CA TYR A 100 -2.19 7.90 1.68
C TYR A 100 -1.38 8.46 2.86
N ASN A 101 -2.01 9.31 3.66
CA ASN A 101 -1.41 9.96 4.84
C ASN A 101 -0.88 8.96 5.90
N THR A 102 -0.96 7.66 5.60
CA THR A 102 -0.56 6.59 6.51
C THR A 102 0.90 6.19 6.38
N VAL A 103 1.61 6.62 5.33
CA VAL A 103 3.01 6.24 5.10
C VAL A 103 3.88 7.49 5.06
N SER A 104 4.31 7.96 6.23
CA SER A 104 5.28 9.05 6.35
C SER A 104 6.73 8.57 6.39
N GLU A 105 6.95 7.35 6.90
CA GLU A 105 8.26 6.73 7.08
C GLU A 105 8.25 5.30 6.55
N VAL A 106 9.41 4.84 6.12
CA VAL A 106 9.65 3.47 5.68
C VAL A 106 10.90 2.91 6.32
N PHE A 107 10.95 1.59 6.51
CA PHE A 107 12.12 0.91 7.02
C PHE A 107 13.02 0.46 5.88
N ILE A 108 14.29 0.83 5.94
CA ILE A 108 15.30 0.45 4.97
C ILE A 108 16.37 -0.42 5.62
N CYS A 109 16.98 -1.32 4.83
CA CYS A 109 18.13 -2.11 5.26
C CYS A 109 19.38 -1.21 5.34
N THR A 110 20.14 -1.32 6.44
CA THR A 110 21.35 -0.49 6.61
C THR A 110 22.62 -1.15 6.12
N ASN A 111 22.65 -2.47 5.98
CA ASN A 111 23.85 -3.26 5.61
C ASN A 111 23.84 -3.74 4.15
N LEU A 112 22.88 -3.28 3.34
CA LEU A 112 22.83 -3.65 1.93
C LEU A 112 23.27 -2.45 1.09
N PRO A 113 24.20 -2.64 0.14
CA PRO A 113 24.67 -1.56 -0.73
C PRO A 113 23.51 -1.05 -1.60
N ARG A 114 23.52 0.24 -1.88
CA ARG A 114 22.65 0.82 -2.91
C ARG A 114 23.09 0.28 -4.27
N ARG A 115 22.13 0.05 -5.15
CA ARG A 115 22.43 -0.35 -6.52
C ARG A 115 23.23 0.79 -7.19
N GLY A 116 24.48 0.52 -7.54
CA GLY A 116 25.38 1.51 -8.15
C GLY A 116 26.63 1.86 -7.32
N GLU A 117 26.74 1.38 -6.08
CA GLU A 117 27.94 1.52 -5.25
C GLU A 117 28.79 0.23 -5.23
N SER A 118 28.75 -0.57 -6.30
CA SER A 118 29.75 -1.64 -6.50
C SER A 118 31.05 -0.99 -6.91
N GLN A 119 32.02 -1.07 -6.02
CA GLN A 119 33.45 -0.82 -6.36
C GLN A 119 33.94 -1.80 -7.42
#